data_84d2d159fce6a9c0a76afff46f3efb6f
#
_entry.id   84d2d159fce6a9c0a76afff46f3efb6f
#
_cell.length_a   1.000
_cell.length_b   1.000
_cell.length_c   1.000
_cell.angle_alpha   90.00
_cell.angle_beta   90.00
_cell.angle_gamma   90.00
#
_symmetry.space_group_name_H-M   'P 1'
#
loop_
_entity.id
_entity.type
_entity.pdbx_description
1 polymer ?
#
loop_
_entity_poly.entity_id
_entity_poly.type
_entity_poly.pdbx_seq_one_letter_code
_entity_poly.pdbx_strand_id
1 'polypeptide(L)'
;MDAEALRFPAPYAPHRALMRAFDACPMIAILRGVAPDEAAAHGAALYEAGFRVVEVPLNSPDPFDSIAALRAALPADAIVGAGTVLRAEYVDEVVRAGGELIVMPHADGDVVRRAKTLGIGCAPGVATPTEAFAALANGADVLKMFPAEQLGTQAVKAWRAVIDARVPLVPVGGITPENMGPYLAAGANGFGLGSALYAPGQTPAVTAARAQAFVNGWRIARKGAAR
;
A
#
# COMPACT_ATOMS: atom_id res chain seq x y z
N MET A 1 -11.17 6.93 32.94
CA MET A 1 -10.90 5.97 31.84
C MET A 1 -10.52 6.81 30.64
N ASP A 2 -9.29 6.65 30.15
CA ASP A 2 -8.74 7.51 29.09
C ASP A 2 -9.51 7.22 27.79
N ALA A 3 -10.06 8.25 27.15
CA ALA A 3 -10.82 8.12 25.90
C ALA A 3 -9.98 7.50 24.76
N GLU A 4 -8.66 7.53 24.90
CA GLU A 4 -7.70 6.91 23.97
C GLU A 4 -7.68 5.37 24.12
N ALA A 5 -7.88 4.84 25.33
CA ALA A 5 -7.93 3.41 25.61
C ALA A 5 -9.15 2.70 24.98
N LEU A 6 -10.20 3.45 24.64
CA LEU A 6 -11.40 2.91 24.02
C LEU A 6 -11.31 2.81 22.48
N ARG A 7 -10.27 3.36 21.85
CA ARG A 7 -10.16 3.48 20.39
C ARG A 7 -9.46 2.32 19.72
N PHE A 8 -8.67 1.53 20.45
CA PHE A 8 -7.92 0.39 19.91
C PHE A 8 -7.91 -0.79 20.86
N PRO A 9 -8.05 -2.04 20.35
CA PRO A 9 -7.87 -3.25 21.16
C PRO A 9 -6.41 -3.47 21.60
N ALA A 10 -5.44 -2.78 20.95
CA ALA A 10 -4.02 -2.77 21.31
C ALA A 10 -3.38 -1.43 20.92
N PRO A 11 -2.24 -1.02 21.50
CA PRO A 11 -1.51 0.16 21.08
C PRO A 11 -1.12 0.05 19.60
N TYR A 12 -1.51 1.03 18.79
CA TYR A 12 -1.09 1.10 17.38
C TYR A 12 0.39 1.47 17.32
N ALA A 13 1.22 0.52 16.90
CA ALA A 13 2.66 0.68 16.77
C ALA A 13 3.13 0.27 15.35
N PRO A 14 2.96 1.15 14.35
CA PRO A 14 3.23 0.83 12.96
C PRO A 14 4.73 0.72 12.67
N HIS A 15 5.06 0.03 11.57
CA HIS A 15 6.42 -0.11 11.07
C HIS A 15 7.00 1.25 10.65
N ARG A 16 8.06 1.69 11.34
CA ARG A 16 8.57 3.07 11.23
C ARG A 16 9.09 3.45 9.84
N ALA A 17 9.78 2.53 9.16
CA ALA A 17 10.31 2.82 7.82
C ALA A 17 9.17 2.94 6.80
N LEU A 18 8.15 2.08 6.87
CA LEU A 18 6.95 2.17 6.03
C LEU A 18 6.24 3.51 6.25
N MET A 19 6.06 3.95 7.49
CA MET A 19 5.41 5.24 7.76
C MET A 19 6.22 6.42 7.20
N ARG A 20 7.55 6.43 7.34
CA ARG A 20 8.39 7.47 6.71
C ARG A 20 8.25 7.50 5.19
N ALA A 21 8.26 6.33 4.55
CA ALA A 21 8.06 6.22 3.10
C ALA A 21 6.66 6.71 2.69
N PHE A 22 5.65 6.40 3.50
CA PHE A 22 4.27 6.82 3.29
C PHE A 22 4.08 8.32 3.52
N ASP A 23 4.75 8.93 4.49
CA ASP A 23 4.74 10.37 4.73
C ASP A 23 5.38 11.14 3.56
N ALA A 24 6.42 10.59 2.96
CA ALA A 24 7.08 11.18 1.79
C ALA A 24 6.18 11.13 0.53
N CYS A 25 5.53 9.99 0.30
CA CYS A 25 4.58 9.79 -0.80
C CYS A 25 3.56 8.71 -0.42
N PRO A 26 2.32 9.09 -0.04
CA PRO A 26 1.32 8.15 0.47
C PRO A 26 0.64 7.34 -0.63
N MET A 27 1.42 6.78 -1.51
CA MET A 27 0.97 5.94 -2.62
C MET A 27 1.80 4.66 -2.71
N ILE A 28 1.11 3.53 -2.85
CA ILE A 28 1.70 2.22 -3.07
C ILE A 28 1.59 1.87 -4.56
N ALA A 29 2.70 1.72 -5.23
CA ALA A 29 2.75 1.28 -6.63
C ALA A 29 2.64 -0.24 -6.70
N ILE A 30 1.70 -0.74 -7.51
CA ILE A 30 1.43 -2.16 -7.70
C ILE A 30 1.90 -2.58 -9.10
N LEU A 31 3.01 -3.30 -9.19
CA LEU A 31 3.60 -3.78 -10.45
C LEU A 31 3.09 -5.18 -10.81
N ARG A 32 1.78 -5.33 -10.97
CA ARG A 32 1.17 -6.61 -11.29
C ARG A 32 1.56 -7.10 -12.69
N GLY A 33 2.19 -8.27 -12.74
CA GLY A 33 2.61 -8.92 -13.98
C GLY A 33 3.95 -8.41 -14.54
N VAL A 34 4.72 -7.64 -13.75
CA VAL A 34 6.09 -7.25 -14.13
C VAL A 34 6.99 -8.48 -14.17
N ALA A 35 7.86 -8.55 -15.18
CA ALA A 35 8.92 -9.54 -15.29
C ALA A 35 10.19 -9.08 -14.55
N PRO A 36 11.05 -10.01 -14.06
CA PRO A 36 12.24 -9.65 -13.28
C PRO A 36 13.22 -8.73 -14.00
N ASP A 37 13.40 -8.91 -15.29
CA ASP A 37 14.30 -8.10 -16.13
C ASP A 37 13.80 -6.67 -16.37
N GLU A 38 12.50 -6.43 -16.24
CA GLU A 38 11.87 -5.12 -16.36
C GLU A 38 11.71 -4.39 -15.01
N ALA A 39 11.66 -5.14 -13.90
CA ALA A 39 11.28 -4.63 -12.59
C ALA A 39 12.14 -3.44 -12.13
N ALA A 40 13.45 -3.52 -12.26
CA ALA A 40 14.38 -2.46 -11.85
C ALA A 40 14.14 -1.15 -12.59
N ALA A 41 13.89 -1.19 -13.90
CA ALA A 41 13.67 0.01 -14.71
C ALA A 41 12.33 0.69 -14.36
N HIS A 42 11.28 -0.09 -14.14
CA HIS A 42 10.00 0.44 -13.66
C HIS A 42 10.10 0.99 -12.24
N GLY A 43 10.83 0.31 -11.35
CA GLY A 43 11.09 0.78 -10.00
C GLY A 43 11.81 2.13 -9.97
N ALA A 44 12.87 2.30 -10.76
CA ALA A 44 13.60 3.55 -10.90
C ALA A 44 12.69 4.69 -11.39
N ALA A 45 11.88 4.44 -12.42
CA ALA A 45 10.93 5.41 -12.97
C ALA A 45 9.90 5.87 -11.91
N LEU A 46 9.39 4.94 -11.08
CA LEU A 46 8.50 5.25 -9.96
C LEU A 46 9.20 6.08 -8.88
N TYR A 47 10.42 5.68 -8.50
CA TYR A 47 11.19 6.38 -7.47
C TYR A 47 11.53 7.82 -7.87
N GLU A 48 11.95 8.05 -9.10
CA GLU A 48 12.23 9.38 -9.67
C GLU A 48 10.98 10.25 -9.72
N ALA A 49 9.80 9.66 -9.99
CA ALA A 49 8.52 10.38 -9.92
C ALA A 49 8.11 10.75 -8.49
N GLY A 50 8.74 10.16 -7.47
CA GLY A 50 8.49 10.46 -6.06
C GLY A 50 7.90 9.31 -5.24
N PHE A 51 7.57 8.17 -5.84
CA PHE A 51 7.08 7.02 -5.09
C PHE A 51 8.16 6.47 -4.14
N ARG A 52 7.73 5.97 -3.00
CA ARG A 52 8.60 5.36 -1.99
C ARG A 52 8.15 3.97 -1.56
N VAL A 53 7.00 3.52 -2.04
CA VAL A 53 6.46 2.18 -1.72
C VAL A 53 6.06 1.49 -3.02
N VAL A 54 6.68 0.32 -3.27
CA VAL A 54 6.45 -0.49 -4.48
C VAL A 54 6.22 -1.94 -4.06
N GLU A 55 5.19 -2.57 -4.60
CA GLU A 55 4.95 -4.00 -4.40
C GLU A 55 4.79 -4.76 -5.71
N VAL A 56 5.27 -6.01 -5.71
CA VAL A 56 5.07 -6.97 -6.80
C VAL A 56 4.08 -8.03 -6.32
N PRO A 57 2.89 -8.15 -6.94
CA PRO A 57 1.95 -9.21 -6.60
C PRO A 57 2.54 -10.60 -6.87
N LEU A 58 2.37 -11.54 -5.92
CA LEU A 58 2.92 -12.91 -6.04
C LEU A 58 2.31 -13.74 -7.18
N ASN A 59 1.28 -13.24 -7.83
CA ASN A 59 0.75 -13.81 -9.08
C ASN A 59 1.34 -13.17 -10.35
N SER A 60 2.47 -12.49 -10.24
CA SER A 60 3.32 -12.04 -11.35
C SER A 60 4.32 -13.13 -11.74
N PRO A 61 4.97 -13.05 -12.93
CA PRO A 61 6.07 -13.94 -13.28
C PRO A 61 7.25 -13.79 -12.31
N ASP A 62 7.78 -14.89 -11.80
CA ASP A 62 8.95 -14.95 -10.92
C ASP A 62 9.03 -13.77 -9.91
N PRO A 63 8.01 -13.60 -9.05
CA PRO A 63 7.81 -12.37 -8.29
C PRO A 63 8.91 -12.11 -7.25
N PHE A 64 9.53 -13.14 -6.70
CA PHE A 64 10.63 -13.00 -5.74
C PHE A 64 11.89 -12.45 -6.41
N ASP A 65 12.17 -12.85 -7.65
CA ASP A 65 13.27 -12.30 -8.44
C ASP A 65 13.03 -10.84 -8.80
N SER A 66 11.78 -10.48 -9.13
CA SER A 66 11.37 -9.08 -9.33
C SER A 66 11.54 -8.23 -8.07
N ILE A 67 11.19 -8.77 -6.89
CA ILE A 67 11.37 -8.09 -5.58
C ILE A 67 12.87 -7.89 -5.31
N ALA A 68 13.70 -8.92 -5.53
CA ALA A 68 15.15 -8.83 -5.35
C ALA A 68 15.78 -7.80 -6.30
N ALA A 69 15.38 -7.77 -7.58
CA ALA A 69 15.83 -6.80 -8.56
C ALA A 69 15.45 -5.36 -8.16
N LEU A 70 14.21 -5.14 -7.70
CA LEU A 70 13.76 -3.84 -7.18
C LEU A 70 14.56 -3.42 -5.95
N ARG A 71 14.76 -4.33 -4.98
CA ARG A 71 15.52 -4.00 -3.76
C ARG A 71 16.98 -3.64 -4.06
N ALA A 72 17.61 -4.34 -5.01
CA ALA A 72 18.98 -4.03 -5.44
C ALA A 72 19.10 -2.69 -6.18
N ALA A 73 18.07 -2.29 -6.93
CA ALA A 73 18.08 -1.08 -7.75
C ALA A 73 17.65 0.19 -7.01
N LEU A 74 16.77 0.06 -6.00
CA LEU A 74 16.18 1.23 -5.35
C LEU A 74 16.97 1.67 -4.11
N PRO A 75 17.00 2.98 -3.80
CA PRO A 75 17.60 3.51 -2.58
C PRO A 75 16.96 2.94 -1.30
N ALA A 76 17.67 3.02 -0.18
CA ALA A 76 17.27 2.44 1.10
C ALA A 76 16.04 3.11 1.74
N ASP A 77 15.62 4.28 1.29
CA ASP A 77 14.40 4.96 1.73
C ASP A 77 13.15 4.50 0.98
N ALA A 78 13.31 3.68 -0.07
CA ALA A 78 12.21 3.01 -0.74
C ALA A 78 11.87 1.69 -0.04
N ILE A 79 10.60 1.44 0.19
CA ILE A 79 10.05 0.18 0.67
C ILE A 79 9.65 -0.67 -0.54
N VAL A 80 10.25 -1.83 -0.64
CA VAL A 80 9.91 -2.85 -1.65
C VAL A 80 9.19 -4.00 -0.95
N GLY A 81 8.16 -4.56 -1.59
CA GLY A 81 7.45 -5.67 -0.99
C GLY A 81 6.65 -6.53 -1.96
N ALA A 82 5.83 -7.39 -1.41
CA ALA A 82 4.96 -8.28 -2.16
C ALA A 82 3.50 -7.92 -1.99
N GLY A 83 2.73 -8.00 -3.08
CA GLY A 83 1.27 -8.02 -3.04
C GLY A 83 0.69 -9.41 -3.24
N THR A 84 -0.61 -9.54 -3.00
CA THR A 84 -1.34 -10.82 -3.18
C THR A 84 -0.71 -11.95 -2.37
N VAL A 85 -0.21 -11.63 -1.18
CA VAL A 85 0.32 -12.63 -0.24
C VAL A 85 -0.86 -13.30 0.46
N LEU A 86 -1.06 -14.60 0.19
CA LEU A 86 -2.24 -15.35 0.62
C LEU A 86 -1.96 -16.35 1.76
N ARG A 87 -0.68 -16.56 2.11
CA ARG A 87 -0.26 -17.54 3.12
C ARG A 87 0.94 -17.03 3.91
N ALA A 88 1.02 -17.40 5.18
CA ALA A 88 2.11 -17.00 6.07
C ALA A 88 3.49 -17.49 5.59
N GLU A 89 3.57 -18.65 4.95
CA GLU A 89 4.83 -19.21 4.43
C GLU A 89 5.49 -18.31 3.38
N TYR A 90 4.68 -17.59 2.57
CA TYR A 90 5.21 -16.67 1.57
C TYR A 90 5.88 -15.43 2.17
N VAL A 91 5.56 -15.08 3.42
CA VAL A 91 6.20 -13.94 4.09
C VAL A 91 7.70 -14.16 4.25
N ASP A 92 8.12 -15.40 4.56
CA ASP A 92 9.53 -15.77 4.69
C ASP A 92 10.28 -15.66 3.34
N GLU A 93 9.62 -16.07 2.24
CA GLU A 93 10.16 -15.92 0.89
C GLU A 93 10.34 -14.46 0.49
N VAL A 94 9.35 -13.61 0.81
CA VAL A 94 9.43 -12.17 0.58
C VAL A 94 10.60 -11.55 1.31
N VAL A 95 10.81 -11.89 2.58
CA VAL A 95 11.95 -11.41 3.37
C VAL A 95 13.28 -11.90 2.79
N ARG A 96 13.36 -13.17 2.36
CA ARG A 96 14.58 -13.71 1.71
C ARG A 96 14.89 -12.99 0.41
N ALA A 97 13.88 -12.53 -0.34
CA ALA A 97 14.05 -11.70 -1.53
C ALA A 97 14.40 -10.23 -1.22
N GLY A 98 14.48 -9.84 0.05
CA GLY A 98 14.76 -8.47 0.48
C GLY A 98 13.52 -7.58 0.59
N GLY A 99 12.32 -8.16 0.59
CA GLY A 99 11.06 -7.42 0.76
C GLY A 99 10.82 -7.00 2.22
N GLU A 100 10.26 -5.81 2.39
CA GLU A 100 10.00 -5.14 3.68
C GLU A 100 8.51 -4.82 3.89
N LEU A 101 7.65 -5.26 2.97
CA LEU A 101 6.20 -4.99 3.00
C LEU A 101 5.40 -6.19 2.48
N ILE A 102 4.34 -6.52 3.20
CA ILE A 102 3.31 -7.48 2.78
C ILE A 102 2.02 -6.74 2.50
N VAL A 103 1.47 -6.91 1.30
CA VAL A 103 0.15 -6.42 0.91
C VAL A 103 -0.74 -7.60 0.55
N MET A 104 -1.97 -7.60 1.06
CA MET A 104 -2.92 -8.69 0.85
C MET A 104 -4.22 -8.19 0.22
N PRO A 105 -4.98 -9.03 -0.53
CA PRO A 105 -6.32 -8.70 -0.98
C PRO A 105 -7.39 -8.94 0.10
N HIS A 106 -7.05 -9.59 1.21
CA HIS A 106 -7.90 -10.01 2.32
C HIS A 106 -7.18 -9.79 3.66
N ALA A 107 -7.85 -10.03 4.77
CA ALA A 107 -7.30 -9.87 6.11
C ALA A 107 -7.05 -11.25 6.78
N ASP A 108 -5.93 -11.87 6.46
CA ASP A 108 -5.49 -13.10 7.14
C ASP A 108 -4.60 -12.75 8.34
N GLY A 109 -5.04 -13.15 9.54
CA GLY A 109 -4.34 -12.85 10.79
C GLY A 109 -2.99 -13.56 10.92
N ASP A 110 -2.81 -14.76 10.34
CA ASP A 110 -1.54 -15.49 10.40
C ASP A 110 -0.48 -14.81 9.55
N VAL A 111 -0.86 -14.32 8.36
CA VAL A 111 0.02 -13.53 7.48
C VAL A 111 0.43 -12.23 8.17
N VAL A 112 -0.54 -11.51 8.79
CA VAL A 112 -0.23 -10.26 9.51
C VAL A 112 0.74 -10.53 10.66
N ARG A 113 0.44 -11.51 11.54
CA ARG A 113 1.30 -11.86 12.67
C ARG A 113 2.70 -12.31 12.22
N ARG A 114 2.79 -13.08 11.11
CA ARG A 114 4.09 -13.49 10.58
C ARG A 114 4.92 -12.32 10.11
N ALA A 115 4.32 -11.36 9.37
CA ALA A 115 4.98 -10.14 8.96
C ALA A 115 5.52 -9.35 10.17
N LYS A 116 4.71 -9.19 11.23
CA LYS A 116 5.13 -8.50 12.45
C LYS A 116 6.24 -9.24 13.21
N THR A 117 6.21 -10.56 13.25
CA THR A 117 7.27 -11.38 13.85
C THR A 117 8.61 -11.19 13.13
N LEU A 118 8.58 -11.00 11.81
CA LEU A 118 9.78 -10.75 10.99
C LEU A 118 10.16 -9.26 10.91
N GLY A 119 9.40 -8.38 11.59
CA GLY A 119 9.71 -6.96 11.69
C GLY A 119 9.48 -6.17 10.41
N ILE A 120 8.62 -6.63 9.48
CA ILE A 120 8.29 -5.95 8.24
C ILE A 120 6.89 -5.34 8.26
N GLY A 121 6.63 -4.41 7.33
CA GLY A 121 5.34 -3.73 7.21
C GLY A 121 4.24 -4.64 6.68
N CYS A 122 2.98 -4.37 7.06
CA CYS A 122 1.83 -5.14 6.60
C CYS A 122 0.61 -4.26 6.31
N ALA A 123 0.01 -4.47 5.13
CA ALA A 123 -1.18 -3.78 4.63
C ALA A 123 -2.25 -4.79 4.17
N PRO A 124 -3.01 -5.39 5.09
CA PRO A 124 -4.11 -6.31 4.76
C PRO A 124 -5.26 -5.60 4.05
N GLY A 125 -5.92 -6.34 3.14
CA GLY A 125 -7.12 -5.92 2.44
C GLY A 125 -8.36 -6.12 3.32
N VAL A 126 -9.18 -5.10 3.43
CA VAL A 126 -10.39 -5.09 4.24
C VAL A 126 -11.54 -4.43 3.48
N ALA A 127 -12.74 -4.99 3.62
CA ALA A 127 -13.98 -4.51 3.02
C ALA A 127 -15.07 -4.22 4.08
N THR A 128 -14.81 -4.53 5.34
CA THR A 128 -15.73 -4.32 6.47
C THR A 128 -15.00 -3.78 7.70
N PRO A 129 -15.71 -3.08 8.60
CA PRO A 129 -15.14 -2.68 9.91
C PRO A 129 -14.66 -3.88 10.75
N THR A 130 -15.35 -5.02 10.69
CA THR A 130 -14.95 -6.23 11.42
C THR A 130 -13.56 -6.71 10.97
N GLU A 131 -13.32 -6.77 9.66
CA GLU A 131 -12.00 -7.12 9.11
C GLU A 131 -10.95 -6.07 9.47
N ALA A 132 -11.30 -4.78 9.41
CA ALA A 132 -10.39 -3.69 9.76
C ALA A 132 -9.90 -3.80 11.21
N PHE A 133 -10.82 -3.98 12.18
CA PHE A 133 -10.45 -4.14 13.57
C PHE A 133 -9.70 -5.44 13.85
N ALA A 134 -10.07 -6.55 13.21
CA ALA A 134 -9.34 -7.81 13.30
C ALA A 134 -7.91 -7.67 12.76
N ALA A 135 -7.72 -7.00 11.62
CA ALA A 135 -6.40 -6.71 11.06
C ALA A 135 -5.53 -5.87 12.01
N LEU A 136 -6.09 -4.80 12.58
CA LEU A 136 -5.39 -3.95 13.55
C LEU A 136 -5.03 -4.71 14.83
N ALA A 137 -5.92 -5.56 15.34
CA ALA A 137 -5.64 -6.40 16.50
C ALA A 137 -4.50 -7.41 16.26
N ASN A 138 -4.26 -7.82 15.00
CA ASN A 138 -3.14 -8.65 14.60
C ASN A 138 -1.86 -7.83 14.30
N GLY A 139 -1.90 -6.50 14.32
CA GLY A 139 -0.75 -5.62 14.17
C GLY A 139 -0.58 -5.00 12.79
N ALA A 140 -1.65 -4.90 11.97
CA ALA A 140 -1.59 -4.22 10.68
C ALA A 140 -1.09 -2.77 10.80
N ASP A 141 -0.24 -2.36 9.87
CA ASP A 141 0.32 -1.00 9.82
C ASP A 141 -0.56 -0.05 9.00
N VAL A 142 -1.17 -0.57 7.95
CA VAL A 142 -2.00 0.15 6.98
C VAL A 142 -3.24 -0.70 6.70
N LEU A 143 -4.38 -0.09 6.51
CA LEU A 143 -5.60 -0.78 6.05
C LEU A 143 -5.82 -0.49 4.57
N LYS A 144 -5.64 -1.50 3.73
CA LYS A 144 -5.99 -1.46 2.31
C LYS A 144 -7.50 -1.66 2.17
N MET A 145 -8.23 -0.61 1.82
CA MET A 145 -9.66 -0.72 1.50
C MET A 145 -9.81 -1.26 0.07
N PHE A 146 -10.28 -2.51 -0.08
CA PHE A 146 -10.34 -3.19 -1.37
C PHE A 146 -11.60 -4.06 -1.50
N PRO A 147 -12.29 -4.02 -2.66
CA PRO A 147 -12.07 -3.12 -3.80
C PRO A 147 -12.72 -1.74 -3.59
N ALA A 148 -11.96 -0.66 -3.74
CA ALA A 148 -12.41 0.69 -3.42
C ALA A 148 -13.53 1.19 -4.34
N GLU A 149 -13.56 0.78 -5.59
CA GLU A 149 -14.62 1.10 -6.55
C GLU A 149 -16.01 0.59 -6.15
N GLN A 150 -16.08 -0.49 -5.34
CA GLN A 150 -17.34 -1.01 -4.81
C GLN A 150 -17.69 -0.37 -3.46
N LEU A 151 -16.70 -0.12 -2.61
CA LEU A 151 -16.89 0.47 -1.28
C LEU A 151 -17.25 1.97 -1.37
N GLY A 152 -16.59 2.69 -2.25
CA GLY A 152 -16.80 4.12 -2.47
C GLY A 152 -16.34 5.00 -1.32
N THR A 153 -16.47 6.31 -1.51
CA THR A 153 -16.08 7.33 -0.53
C THR A 153 -16.95 7.33 0.72
N GLN A 154 -18.20 6.86 0.62
CA GLN A 154 -19.11 6.78 1.75
C GLN A 154 -18.62 5.77 2.81
N ALA A 155 -18.06 4.64 2.38
CA ALA A 155 -17.45 3.67 3.29
C ALA A 155 -16.23 4.28 4.00
N VAL A 156 -15.35 4.99 3.28
CA VAL A 156 -14.19 5.68 3.88
C VAL A 156 -14.65 6.63 4.98
N LYS A 157 -15.65 7.48 4.70
CA LYS A 157 -16.22 8.43 5.67
C LYS A 157 -16.80 7.72 6.90
N ALA A 158 -17.57 6.66 6.68
CA ALA A 158 -18.19 5.90 7.77
C ALA A 158 -17.14 5.22 8.66
N TRP A 159 -16.11 4.61 8.06
CA TRP A 159 -15.03 3.95 8.80
C TRP A 159 -14.19 4.95 9.58
N ARG A 160 -13.95 6.14 9.03
CA ARG A 160 -13.19 7.18 9.72
C ARG A 160 -13.87 7.69 10.99
N ALA A 161 -15.16 7.50 11.15
CA ALA A 161 -15.87 7.81 12.39
C ALA A 161 -15.47 6.89 13.57
N VAL A 162 -14.96 5.68 13.27
CA VAL A 162 -14.62 4.65 14.28
C VAL A 162 -13.16 4.20 14.25
N ILE A 163 -12.44 4.42 13.15
CA ILE A 163 -11.01 4.10 13.02
C ILE A 163 -10.20 5.38 13.22
N ASP A 164 -9.21 5.33 14.12
CA ASP A 164 -8.34 6.47 14.43
C ASP A 164 -7.65 7.04 13.19
N ALA A 165 -7.52 8.37 13.12
CA ALA A 165 -6.90 9.08 12.01
C ALA A 165 -5.41 8.71 11.80
N ARG A 166 -4.73 8.23 12.83
CA ARG A 166 -3.34 7.75 12.77
C ARG A 166 -3.18 6.48 11.93
N VAL A 167 -4.24 5.66 11.82
CA VAL A 167 -4.22 4.44 10.99
C VAL A 167 -4.45 4.83 9.54
N PRO A 168 -3.51 4.60 8.63
CA PRO A 168 -3.73 4.90 7.23
C PRO A 168 -4.83 4.02 6.62
N LEU A 169 -5.88 4.67 6.08
CA LEU A 169 -6.86 4.03 5.20
C LEU A 169 -6.44 4.30 3.75
N VAL A 170 -6.21 3.24 3.01
CA VAL A 170 -5.65 3.26 1.66
C VAL A 170 -6.60 2.58 0.69
N PRO A 171 -7.47 3.33 0.00
CA PRO A 171 -8.30 2.80 -1.08
C PRO A 171 -7.45 2.24 -2.22
N VAL A 172 -7.84 1.05 -2.72
CA VAL A 172 -7.19 0.33 -3.82
C VAL A 172 -8.25 -0.25 -4.74
N GLY A 173 -8.10 -0.05 -6.05
CA GLY A 173 -9.08 -0.44 -7.08
C GLY A 173 -9.81 0.76 -7.64
N GLY A 174 -9.75 0.94 -8.97
CA GLY A 174 -10.42 2.03 -9.68
C GLY A 174 -9.89 3.44 -9.38
N ILE A 175 -8.73 3.57 -8.74
CA ILE A 175 -8.17 4.89 -8.41
C ILE A 175 -7.46 5.49 -9.63
N THR A 176 -7.80 6.76 -9.94
CA THR A 176 -7.18 7.59 -10.98
C THR A 176 -6.78 8.95 -10.41
N PRO A 177 -5.90 9.72 -11.07
CA PRO A 177 -5.52 11.06 -10.59
C PRO A 177 -6.71 11.98 -10.35
N GLU A 178 -7.80 11.81 -11.12
CA GLU A 178 -8.98 12.67 -11.11
C GLU A 178 -9.92 12.35 -9.93
N ASN A 179 -9.98 11.09 -9.47
CA ASN A 179 -10.90 10.67 -8.43
C ASN A 179 -10.32 10.65 -7.01
N MET A 180 -9.03 10.98 -6.84
CA MET A 180 -8.37 10.99 -5.51
C MET A 180 -9.00 12.01 -4.54
N GLY A 181 -9.41 13.17 -5.05
CA GLY A 181 -9.95 14.27 -4.24
C GLY A 181 -11.12 13.85 -3.33
N PRO A 182 -12.19 13.27 -3.87
CA PRO A 182 -13.33 12.77 -3.08
C PRO A 182 -12.94 11.75 -2.00
N TYR A 183 -11.99 10.84 -2.26
CA TYR A 183 -11.51 9.89 -1.25
C TYR A 183 -10.73 10.58 -0.13
N LEU A 184 -9.88 11.57 -0.45
CA LEU A 184 -9.16 12.35 0.55
C LEU A 184 -10.13 13.17 1.42
N ALA A 185 -11.11 13.81 0.82
CA ALA A 185 -12.15 14.54 1.54
C ALA A 185 -12.98 13.63 2.47
N ALA A 186 -13.12 12.34 2.12
CA ALA A 186 -13.76 11.35 2.96
C ALA A 186 -12.87 10.83 4.10
N GLY A 187 -11.56 11.12 4.10
CA GLY A 187 -10.61 10.74 5.15
C GLY A 187 -9.64 9.61 4.78
N ALA A 188 -9.45 9.31 3.49
CA ALA A 188 -8.35 8.46 3.04
C ALA A 188 -6.98 9.13 3.30
N ASN A 189 -5.95 8.33 3.62
CA ASN A 189 -4.60 8.84 3.89
C ASN A 189 -3.65 8.65 2.70
N GLY A 190 -4.02 7.84 1.72
CA GLY A 190 -3.20 7.52 0.56
C GLY A 190 -3.92 6.56 -0.37
N PHE A 191 -3.22 5.98 -1.34
CA PHE A 191 -3.80 5.12 -2.37
C PHE A 191 -2.89 3.96 -2.77
N GLY A 192 -3.49 2.81 -3.13
CA GLY A 192 -2.77 1.77 -3.88
C GLY A 192 -3.17 1.82 -5.35
N LEU A 193 -2.18 1.85 -6.22
CA LEU A 193 -2.33 2.16 -7.64
C LEU A 193 -1.88 0.97 -8.49
N GLY A 194 -2.85 0.34 -9.16
CA GLY A 194 -2.63 -0.82 -10.02
C GLY A 194 -2.66 -0.44 -11.51
N SER A 195 -3.66 -0.94 -12.24
CA SER A 195 -3.75 -0.87 -13.71
C SER A 195 -3.71 0.54 -14.32
N ALA A 196 -4.16 1.54 -13.58
CA ALA A 196 -4.05 2.94 -14.04
C ALA A 196 -2.59 3.45 -14.00
N LEU A 197 -1.71 2.84 -13.17
CA LEU A 197 -0.30 3.19 -13.06
C LEU A 197 0.58 2.30 -13.93
N TYR A 198 0.39 0.98 -13.84
CA TYR A 198 1.21 -0.01 -14.53
C TYR A 198 0.36 -1.11 -15.19
N ALA A 199 0.77 -1.51 -16.39
CA ALA A 199 0.27 -2.71 -17.07
C ALA A 199 1.46 -3.44 -17.72
N PRO A 200 1.44 -4.80 -17.78
CA PRO A 200 2.48 -5.57 -18.46
C PRO A 200 2.72 -5.10 -19.90
N GLY A 201 3.99 -5.06 -20.31
CA GLY A 201 4.39 -4.64 -21.65
C GLY A 201 4.45 -3.12 -21.88
N GLN A 202 4.10 -2.29 -20.90
CA GLN A 202 4.35 -0.85 -21.04
C GLN A 202 5.83 -0.53 -20.79
N THR A 203 6.32 0.56 -21.39
CA THR A 203 7.70 1.00 -21.19
C THR A 203 7.87 1.73 -19.85
N PRO A 204 9.09 1.78 -19.27
CA PRO A 204 9.37 2.58 -18.07
C PRO A 204 9.02 4.07 -18.24
N ALA A 205 9.16 4.62 -19.46
CA ALA A 205 8.76 6.00 -19.75
C ALA A 205 7.25 6.23 -19.59
N VAL A 206 6.42 5.27 -19.98
CA VAL A 206 4.96 5.32 -19.75
C VAL A 206 4.66 5.22 -18.25
N THR A 207 5.37 4.36 -17.52
CA THR A 207 5.24 4.29 -16.05
C THR A 207 5.60 5.62 -15.39
N ALA A 208 6.72 6.24 -15.79
CA ALA A 208 7.14 7.55 -15.29
C ALA A 208 6.06 8.63 -15.52
N ALA A 209 5.51 8.70 -16.72
CA ALA A 209 4.47 9.68 -17.07
C ALA A 209 3.21 9.49 -16.23
N ARG A 210 2.74 8.25 -16.07
CA ARG A 210 1.58 7.92 -15.23
C ARG A 210 1.85 8.21 -13.74
N ALA A 211 3.02 7.83 -13.24
CA ALA A 211 3.44 8.11 -11.87
C ALA A 211 3.43 9.62 -11.58
N GLN A 212 3.96 10.43 -12.51
CA GLN A 212 3.95 11.89 -12.37
C GLN A 212 2.52 12.45 -12.39
N ALA A 213 1.60 11.89 -13.18
CA ALA A 213 0.20 12.28 -13.18
C ALA A 213 -0.45 12.01 -11.81
N PHE A 214 -0.19 10.85 -11.19
CA PHE A 214 -0.67 10.54 -9.85
C PHE A 214 -0.08 11.47 -8.78
N VAL A 215 1.23 11.76 -8.82
CA VAL A 215 1.86 12.70 -7.88
C VAL A 215 1.27 14.10 -8.01
N ASN A 216 0.99 14.56 -9.22
CA ASN A 216 0.35 15.84 -9.46
C ASN A 216 -1.12 15.83 -8.99
N GLY A 217 -1.87 14.76 -9.29
CA GLY A 217 -3.24 14.57 -8.80
C GLY A 217 -3.33 14.61 -7.27
N TRP A 218 -2.41 13.91 -6.60
CA TRP A 218 -2.28 13.96 -5.14
C TRP A 218 -2.06 15.39 -4.62
N ARG A 219 -1.12 16.13 -5.21
CA ARG A 219 -0.81 17.50 -4.78
C ARG A 219 -2.02 18.44 -4.93
N ILE A 220 -2.76 18.29 -6.01
CA ILE A 220 -3.98 19.07 -6.28
C ILE A 220 -5.08 18.70 -5.28
N ALA A 221 -5.34 17.41 -5.11
CA ALA A 221 -6.39 16.90 -4.23
C ALA A 221 -6.14 17.29 -2.77
N ARG A 222 -4.87 17.21 -2.30
CA ARG A 222 -4.50 17.61 -0.93
C ARG A 222 -4.71 19.10 -0.67
N LYS A 223 -4.44 19.97 -1.64
CA LYS A 223 -4.71 21.42 -1.51
C LYS A 223 -6.21 21.69 -1.42
N GLY A 224 -7.04 20.92 -2.13
CA GLY A 224 -8.49 21.03 -2.09
C GLY A 224 -9.09 20.54 -0.76
N ALA A 225 -8.53 19.49 -0.16
CA ALA A 225 -9.01 18.93 1.11
C ALA A 225 -8.60 19.75 2.35
N ALA A 226 -7.64 20.66 2.23
CA ALA A 226 -7.17 21.54 3.31
C ALA A 226 -7.95 22.87 3.40
N ARG A 227 -8.92 23.08 2.52
CA ARG A 227 -9.85 24.24 2.51
C ARG A 227 -11.20 23.86 3.08
#